data_26b2fe7456f62c2568f47befe5d6e643
#
_entry.id   26b2fe7456f62c2568f47befe5d6e643
#
_cell.length_a   1.000
_cell.length_b   1.000
_cell.length_c   1.000
_cell.angle_alpha   90.00
_cell.angle_beta   90.00
_cell.angle_gamma   90.00
#
_symmetry.space_group_name_H-M   'P 1'
#
loop_
_entity.id
_entity.type
_entity.pdbx_description
1 polymer ?
#
loop_
_entity_poly.entity_id
_entity_poly.type
_entity_poly.pdbx_seq_one_letter_code
_entity_poly.pdbx_strand_id
1 'polypeptide(L)'
;HLIDFEYGGTNYRGFDIANHWNEWAGGTQVEMNGRCEYDRFPTNDDKLNFCKSYLNEKNGILNTSDDEAMELVYESNKFVLLNHWFWGLWAVNQVVLEGVDDFDYITYAESRAKQYWYLRK
;
A
#
# COMPACT_ATOMS: atom_id res chain seq x y z
N HIS A 1 -12.56 15.89 4.57
CA HIS A 1 -12.53 15.21 5.87
C HIS A 1 -11.75 13.91 5.72
N LEU A 2 -10.88 13.62 6.70
CA LEU A 2 -10.26 12.31 6.83
C LEU A 2 -11.23 11.39 7.58
N ILE A 3 -11.35 10.14 7.14
CA ILE A 3 -12.24 9.12 7.68
C ILE A 3 -11.50 7.79 7.78
N ASP A 4 -12.09 6.80 8.44
CA ASP A 4 -11.66 5.40 8.42
C ASP A 4 -10.33 5.18 9.16
N PHE A 5 -10.35 5.44 10.47
CA PHE A 5 -9.15 5.36 11.32
C PHE A 5 -9.06 4.09 12.18
N GLU A 6 -9.91 3.08 11.97
CA GLU A 6 -9.95 1.90 12.84
C GLU A 6 -8.64 1.10 12.84
N TYR A 7 -7.87 1.16 11.76
CA TYR A 7 -6.51 0.58 11.68
C TYR A 7 -5.40 1.61 11.88
N GLY A 8 -5.76 2.85 12.25
CA GLY A 8 -4.81 3.91 12.51
C GLY A 8 -4.03 3.69 13.81
N GLY A 9 -2.75 4.01 13.80
CA GLY A 9 -1.89 3.90 14.98
C GLY A 9 -0.48 4.41 14.73
N THR A 10 0.34 4.41 15.76
CA THR A 10 1.75 4.74 15.62
C THR A 10 2.45 3.72 14.76
N ASN A 11 3.05 4.16 13.66
CA ASN A 11 3.74 3.29 12.71
C ASN A 11 4.88 4.04 12.01
N TYR A 12 5.71 3.32 11.30
CA TYR A 12 6.74 3.89 10.43
C TYR A 12 6.07 4.57 9.22
N ARG A 13 6.50 5.81 8.91
CA ARG A 13 5.96 6.55 7.73
C ARG A 13 6.13 5.77 6.42
N GLY A 14 7.22 5.00 6.29
CA GLY A 14 7.46 4.17 5.10
C GLY A 14 6.41 3.07 4.93
N PHE A 15 5.83 2.53 6.01
CA PHE A 15 4.74 1.57 5.92
C PHE A 15 3.46 2.23 5.38
N ASP A 16 3.12 3.42 5.85
CA ASP A 16 1.95 4.17 5.41
C ASP A 16 2.05 4.57 3.93
N ILE A 17 3.23 5.06 3.52
CA ILE A 17 3.51 5.38 2.11
C ILE A 17 3.45 4.12 1.23
N ALA A 18 4.03 3.01 1.67
CA ALA A 18 3.96 1.74 0.94
C ALA A 18 2.53 1.22 0.83
N ASN A 19 1.71 1.42 1.87
CA ASN A 19 0.29 1.11 1.84
C ASN A 19 -0.42 1.92 0.75
N HIS A 20 -0.21 3.23 0.72
CA HIS A 20 -0.77 4.10 -0.31
C HIS A 20 -0.39 3.61 -1.73
N TRP A 21 0.87 3.24 -1.96
CA TRP A 21 1.31 2.71 -3.26
C TRP A 21 0.66 1.38 -3.62
N ASN A 22 0.53 0.47 -2.67
CA ASN A 22 -0.12 -0.82 -2.89
C ASN A 22 -1.62 -0.67 -3.20
N GLU A 23 -2.28 0.34 -2.64
CA GLU A 23 -3.69 0.62 -2.90
C GLU A 23 -3.97 1.13 -4.33
N TRP A 24 -2.95 1.57 -5.09
CA TRP A 24 -3.11 1.84 -6.52
C TRP A 24 -3.52 0.60 -7.31
N ALA A 25 -3.11 -0.58 -6.87
CA ALA A 25 -3.51 -1.84 -7.47
C ALA A 25 -4.99 -2.21 -7.20
N GLY A 26 -5.66 -1.48 -6.31
CA GLY A 26 -7.06 -1.72 -5.97
C GLY A 26 -7.31 -3.07 -5.30
N GLY A 27 -8.39 -3.70 -5.67
CA GLY A 27 -8.81 -5.02 -5.15
C GLY A 27 -10.01 -4.95 -4.20
N THR A 28 -10.24 -3.80 -3.56
CA THR A 28 -11.36 -3.60 -2.61
C THR A 28 -12.61 -3.00 -3.26
N GLN A 29 -12.53 -2.54 -4.52
CA GLN A 29 -13.70 -2.09 -5.26
C GLN A 29 -14.63 -3.26 -5.59
N VAL A 30 -15.93 -2.99 -5.66
CA VAL A 30 -16.98 -3.99 -5.93
C VAL A 30 -16.70 -4.76 -7.22
N GLU A 31 -16.28 -4.08 -8.29
CA GLU A 31 -16.01 -4.68 -9.59
C GLU A 31 -14.77 -5.59 -9.58
N MET A 32 -13.81 -5.30 -8.70
CA MET A 32 -12.57 -6.06 -8.59
C MET A 32 -12.73 -7.27 -7.66
N ASN A 33 -13.52 -7.13 -6.62
CA ASN A 33 -13.87 -8.18 -5.67
C ASN A 33 -12.68 -9.07 -5.24
N GLY A 34 -11.66 -8.45 -4.68
CA GLY A 34 -10.44 -9.11 -4.22
C GLY A 34 -9.30 -9.21 -5.23
N ARG A 35 -9.55 -8.96 -6.51
CA ARG A 35 -8.50 -9.02 -7.55
C ARG A 35 -7.74 -7.70 -7.64
N CYS A 36 -6.45 -7.72 -7.30
CA CYS A 36 -5.57 -6.57 -7.43
C CYS A 36 -4.94 -6.50 -8.83
N GLU A 37 -4.87 -5.30 -9.41
CA GLU A 37 -4.27 -5.01 -10.72
C GLU A 37 -2.90 -4.36 -10.54
N TYR A 38 -1.85 -5.16 -10.35
CA TYR A 38 -0.51 -4.68 -10.00
C TYR A 38 0.24 -3.96 -11.12
N ASP A 39 -0.22 -4.02 -12.35
CA ASP A 39 0.23 -3.17 -13.47
C ASP A 39 -0.10 -1.68 -13.24
N ARG A 40 -1.03 -1.38 -12.33
CA ARG A 40 -1.35 -0.03 -11.85
C ARG A 40 -0.43 0.47 -10.72
N PHE A 41 0.47 -0.38 -10.22
CA PHE A 41 1.40 0.03 -9.16
C PHE A 41 2.27 1.21 -9.63
N PRO A 42 2.52 2.22 -8.76
CA PRO A 42 3.19 3.45 -9.17
C PRO A 42 4.59 3.21 -9.72
N THR A 43 4.92 3.94 -10.78
CA THR A 43 6.27 3.98 -11.36
C THR A 43 7.26 4.63 -10.41
N ASN A 44 8.55 4.54 -10.70
CA ASN A 44 9.56 5.24 -9.89
C ASN A 44 9.39 6.76 -9.93
N ASP A 45 8.95 7.32 -11.05
CA ASP A 45 8.67 8.75 -11.18
C ASP A 45 7.46 9.16 -10.34
N ASP A 46 6.39 8.36 -10.32
CA ASP A 46 5.22 8.59 -9.46
C ASP A 46 5.62 8.59 -7.99
N LYS A 47 6.41 7.62 -7.56
CA LYS A 47 6.91 7.50 -6.19
C LYS A 47 7.77 8.69 -5.80
N LEU A 48 8.69 9.09 -6.68
CA LEU A 48 9.56 10.24 -6.46
C LEU A 48 8.74 11.52 -6.29
N ASN A 49 7.80 11.79 -7.20
CA ASN A 49 6.93 12.95 -7.16
C ASN A 49 6.06 12.98 -5.89
N PHE A 50 5.51 11.83 -5.51
CA PHE A 50 4.75 11.69 -4.26
C PHE A 50 5.62 12.04 -3.05
N CYS A 51 6.81 11.43 -2.95
CA CYS A 51 7.71 11.66 -1.82
C CYS A 51 8.20 13.12 -1.75
N LYS A 52 8.45 13.78 -2.88
CA LYS A 52 8.74 15.23 -2.92
C LYS A 52 7.59 16.05 -2.34
N SER A 53 6.38 15.80 -2.80
CA SER A 53 5.19 16.52 -2.32
C SER A 53 4.97 16.29 -0.83
N TYR A 54 5.13 15.04 -0.36
CA TYR A 54 5.03 14.69 1.05
C TYR A 54 6.06 15.44 1.91
N LEU A 55 7.33 15.49 1.47
CA LEU A 55 8.39 16.16 2.22
C LEU A 55 8.24 17.68 2.17
N ASN A 56 7.83 18.25 1.03
CA ASN A 56 7.53 19.67 0.92
C ASN A 56 6.47 20.09 1.94
N GLU A 57 5.36 19.37 2.00
CA GLU A 57 4.26 19.68 2.94
C GLU A 57 4.71 19.48 4.39
N LYS A 58 5.35 18.36 4.69
CA LYS A 58 5.82 18.04 6.04
C LYS A 58 6.81 19.06 6.60
N ASN A 59 7.74 19.54 5.76
CA ASN A 59 8.83 20.43 6.16
C ASN A 59 8.50 21.91 5.94
N GLY A 60 7.35 22.23 5.31
CA GLY A 60 6.98 23.61 4.96
C GLY A 60 7.92 24.26 3.95
N ILE A 61 8.50 23.46 3.03
CA ILE A 61 9.41 23.90 1.97
C ILE A 61 8.80 23.64 0.59
N LEU A 62 9.32 24.31 -0.44
CA LEU A 62 8.79 24.18 -1.80
C LEU A 62 9.61 23.28 -2.72
N ASN A 63 10.87 23.01 -2.37
CA ASN A 63 11.81 22.33 -3.26
C ASN A 63 12.67 21.30 -2.52
N THR A 64 12.07 20.16 -2.17
CA THR A 64 12.83 18.99 -1.75
C THR A 64 13.67 18.47 -2.92
N SER A 65 14.93 18.16 -2.67
CA SER A 65 15.83 17.58 -3.67
C SER A 65 15.39 16.18 -4.08
N ASP A 66 15.80 15.74 -5.28
CA ASP A 66 15.56 14.38 -5.76
C ASP A 66 16.22 13.35 -4.84
N ASP A 67 17.44 13.63 -4.37
CA ASP A 67 18.19 12.73 -3.49
C ASP A 67 17.43 12.50 -2.17
N GLU A 68 16.97 13.56 -1.52
CA GLU A 68 16.20 13.47 -0.27
C GLU A 68 14.87 12.72 -0.47
N ALA A 69 14.17 13.00 -1.56
CA ALA A 69 12.93 12.30 -1.88
C ALA A 69 13.18 10.81 -2.21
N MET A 70 14.29 10.51 -2.89
CA MET A 70 14.68 9.14 -3.22
C MET A 70 15.04 8.33 -1.97
N GLU A 71 15.64 8.94 -0.94
CA GLU A 71 15.83 8.27 0.35
C GLU A 71 14.51 7.81 0.96
N LEU A 72 13.45 8.63 0.89
CA LEU A 72 12.13 8.26 1.36
C LEU A 72 11.49 7.18 0.47
N VAL A 73 11.72 7.19 -0.84
CA VAL A 73 11.32 6.10 -1.74
C VAL A 73 11.99 4.78 -1.32
N TYR A 74 13.29 4.78 -1.05
CA TYR A 74 14.01 3.59 -0.59
C TYR A 74 13.52 3.10 0.77
N GLU A 75 13.29 4.01 1.72
CA GLU A 75 12.70 3.70 3.01
C GLU A 75 11.35 2.98 2.84
N SER A 76 10.47 3.56 2.04
CA SER A 76 9.11 3.06 1.83
C SER A 76 9.07 1.74 1.06
N ASN A 77 9.93 1.56 0.05
CA ASN A 77 10.00 0.31 -0.71
C ASN A 77 10.30 -0.92 0.18
N LYS A 78 11.01 -0.74 1.29
CA LYS A 78 11.26 -1.83 2.25
C LYS A 78 9.98 -2.38 2.90
N PHE A 79 8.95 -1.55 2.96
CA PHE A 79 7.68 -1.92 3.57
C PHE A 79 6.64 -2.48 2.59
N VAL A 80 6.88 -2.41 1.28
CA VAL A 80 5.93 -2.92 0.26
C VAL A 80 5.62 -4.40 0.50
N LEU A 81 6.64 -5.23 0.70
CA LEU A 81 6.46 -6.66 0.96
C LEU A 81 5.74 -6.91 2.29
N LEU A 82 6.13 -6.19 3.35
CA LEU A 82 5.51 -6.31 4.66
C LEU A 82 4.03 -5.92 4.60
N ASN A 83 3.70 -4.88 3.84
CA ASN A 83 2.32 -4.44 3.66
C ASN A 83 1.47 -5.47 2.91
N HIS A 84 2.00 -6.13 1.87
CA HIS A 84 1.30 -7.25 1.22
C HIS A 84 1.03 -8.38 2.21
N TRP A 85 2.01 -8.71 3.04
CA TRP A 85 1.86 -9.76 4.06
C TRP A 85 0.82 -9.39 5.11
N PHE A 86 0.86 -8.16 5.60
CA PHE A 86 -0.09 -7.65 6.59
C PHE A 86 -1.54 -7.74 6.10
N TRP A 87 -1.84 -7.19 4.93
CA TRP A 87 -3.20 -7.19 4.39
C TRP A 87 -3.65 -8.57 3.89
N GLY A 88 -2.73 -9.40 3.43
CA GLY A 88 -3.03 -10.79 3.11
C GLY A 88 -3.49 -11.59 4.35
N LEU A 89 -2.79 -11.45 5.47
CA LEU A 89 -3.18 -12.07 6.75
C LEU A 89 -4.48 -11.48 7.31
N TRP A 90 -4.65 -10.17 7.19
CA TRP A 90 -5.92 -9.52 7.55
C TRP A 90 -7.09 -10.14 6.80
N ALA A 91 -6.99 -10.31 5.49
CA ALA A 91 -8.05 -10.90 4.68
C ALA A 91 -8.37 -12.35 5.08
N VAL A 92 -7.35 -13.17 5.37
CA VAL A 92 -7.57 -14.52 5.90
C VAL A 92 -8.35 -14.49 7.22
N ASN A 93 -8.04 -13.52 8.10
CA ASN A 93 -8.78 -13.36 9.35
C ASN A 93 -10.24 -12.92 9.11
N GLN A 94 -10.49 -12.06 8.13
CA GLN A 94 -11.84 -11.60 7.80
C GLN A 94 -12.72 -12.71 7.26
N VAL A 95 -12.17 -13.72 6.56
CA VAL A 95 -12.95 -14.93 6.17
C VAL A 95 -13.59 -15.59 7.37
N VAL A 96 -12.90 -15.63 8.51
CA VAL A 96 -13.40 -16.23 9.74
C VAL A 96 -14.46 -15.34 10.43
N LEU A 97 -14.27 -14.01 10.36
CA LEU A 97 -15.12 -13.05 11.07
C LEU A 97 -16.39 -12.69 10.28
N GLU A 98 -16.29 -12.53 8.98
CA GLU A 98 -17.34 -11.96 8.12
C GLU A 98 -17.84 -12.94 7.03
N GLY A 99 -17.10 -14.04 6.79
CA GLY A 99 -17.40 -14.96 5.69
C GLY A 99 -16.87 -14.48 4.35
N VAL A 100 -17.49 -14.92 3.25
CA VAL A 100 -17.04 -14.65 1.86
C VAL A 100 -18.17 -14.12 0.96
N ASP A 101 -19.36 -13.92 1.48
CA ASP A 101 -20.53 -13.63 0.66
C ASP A 101 -20.55 -12.19 0.14
N ASP A 102 -20.12 -11.22 0.96
CA ASP A 102 -20.14 -9.81 0.62
C ASP A 102 -18.85 -9.35 -0.10
N PHE A 103 -17.71 -9.96 0.24
CA PHE A 103 -16.43 -9.67 -0.38
C PHE A 103 -15.55 -10.91 -0.43
N ASP A 104 -14.88 -11.15 -1.56
CA ASP A 104 -13.99 -12.32 -1.74
C ASP A 104 -12.61 -12.08 -1.10
N TYR A 105 -12.58 -12.19 0.23
CA TYR A 105 -11.37 -12.10 1.04
C TYR A 105 -10.32 -13.16 0.67
N ILE A 106 -10.74 -14.32 0.16
CA ILE A 106 -9.82 -15.38 -0.26
C ILE A 106 -9.04 -14.93 -1.50
N THR A 107 -9.76 -14.45 -2.53
CA THR A 107 -9.12 -13.91 -3.75
C THR A 107 -8.21 -12.73 -3.42
N TYR A 108 -8.61 -11.85 -2.50
CA TYR A 108 -7.77 -10.74 -2.07
C TYR A 108 -6.48 -11.21 -1.37
N ALA A 109 -6.59 -12.15 -0.42
CA ALA A 109 -5.44 -12.74 0.26
C ALA A 109 -4.47 -13.41 -0.74
N GLU A 110 -5.01 -14.17 -1.70
CA GLU A 110 -4.21 -14.79 -2.77
C GLU A 110 -3.51 -13.75 -3.66
N SER A 111 -4.20 -12.68 -4.04
CA SER A 111 -3.62 -11.59 -4.84
C SER A 111 -2.42 -10.96 -4.12
N ARG A 112 -2.58 -10.65 -2.83
CA ARG A 112 -1.50 -10.10 -2.00
C ARG A 112 -0.34 -11.08 -1.83
N ALA A 113 -0.63 -12.36 -1.57
CA ALA A 113 0.40 -13.39 -1.43
C ALA A 113 1.17 -13.63 -2.73
N LYS A 114 0.50 -13.71 -3.88
CA LYS A 114 1.12 -13.85 -5.20
C LYS A 114 2.09 -12.71 -5.49
N GLN A 115 1.68 -11.47 -5.21
CA GLN A 115 2.53 -10.29 -5.39
C GLN A 115 3.73 -10.28 -4.45
N TYR A 116 3.55 -10.67 -3.19
CA TYR A 116 4.66 -10.84 -2.25
C TYR A 116 5.73 -11.78 -2.82
N TRP A 117 5.33 -12.97 -3.28
CA TRP A 117 6.26 -13.95 -3.82
C TRP A 117 6.91 -13.51 -5.14
N TYR A 118 6.19 -12.75 -5.96
CA TYR A 118 6.72 -12.17 -7.18
C TYR A 118 7.82 -11.14 -6.92
N LEU A 119 7.61 -10.24 -5.95
CA LEU A 119 8.52 -9.16 -5.62
C LEU A 119 9.71 -9.58 -4.74
N ARG A 120 9.60 -10.70 -4.04
CA ARG A 120 10.66 -11.22 -3.15
C ARG A 120 11.90 -11.71 -3.91
N LYS A 121 11.79 -11.94 -5.20
CA LYS A 121 12.91 -12.35 -6.06
C LYS A 121 13.93 -11.23 -6.16
#